data_0d56d4d9b5a46b80c0335ccbf8f4551b
#
_entry.id   0d56d4d9b5a46b80c0335ccbf8f4551b
#
_cell.length_a   1.000
_cell.length_b   1.000
_cell.length_c   1.000
_cell.angle_alpha   90.00
_cell.angle_beta   90.00
_cell.angle_gamma   90.00
#
_symmetry.space_group_name_H-M   'P 1'
#
loop_
_entity.id
_entity.type
_entity.pdbx_description
1 polymer ?
#
loop_
_entity_poly.entity_id
_entity_poly.type
_entity_poly.pdbx_seq_one_letter_code
_entity_poly.pdbx_strand_id
1 'polypeptide(L)'
;MTKLYRIEGTFRYEGEKYECDVHSYGTLEVCKIPGAPEECDVDLEYVETENCIEWDEELEDWHRIEACDLPEDVVEKIEGEALERLRVGDYKEVCLIGTKE
;
A
#
# COMPACT_ATOMS: atom_id res chain seq x y z
N MET A 1 17.28 10.53 17.92
CA MET A 1 15.83 10.51 18.14
C MET A 1 15.12 9.96 16.94
N THR A 2 14.28 8.97 17.13
CA THR A 2 13.51 8.32 16.07
C THR A 2 12.03 8.52 16.31
N LYS A 3 11.33 9.01 15.29
CA LYS A 3 9.88 9.18 15.35
C LYS A 3 9.20 8.14 14.47
N LEU A 4 8.12 7.57 14.97
CA LEU A 4 7.32 6.59 14.26
C LEU A 4 5.97 7.20 13.90
N TYR A 5 5.60 7.05 12.65
CA TYR A 5 4.33 7.55 12.12
C TYR A 5 3.56 6.40 11.51
N ARG A 6 2.24 6.45 11.65
CA ARG A 6 1.35 5.62 10.84
C ARG A 6 1.05 6.38 9.56
N ILE A 7 1.16 5.71 8.43
CA ILE A 7 0.85 6.28 7.13
C ILE A 7 -0.20 5.44 6.43
N GLU A 8 -1.07 6.10 5.68
CA GLU A 8 -2.15 5.46 4.94
C GLU A 8 -2.21 6.03 3.53
N GLY A 9 -2.38 5.16 2.56
CA GLY A 9 -2.50 5.56 1.17
C GLY A 9 -3.62 4.82 0.47
N THR A 10 -4.08 5.37 -0.65
CA THR A 10 -5.10 4.75 -1.49
C THR A 10 -4.67 4.85 -2.94
N PHE A 11 -4.96 3.80 -3.71
CA PHE A 11 -4.74 3.82 -5.15
C PHE A 11 -5.65 2.81 -5.83
N ARG A 12 -5.75 2.92 -7.15
CA ARG A 12 -6.45 1.93 -7.98
C ARG A 12 -5.42 0.99 -8.59
N TYR A 13 -5.52 -0.31 -8.29
CA TYR A 13 -4.71 -1.32 -8.95
C TYR A 13 -5.35 -1.66 -10.29
N GLU A 14 -4.62 -1.49 -11.36
CA GLU A 14 -5.07 -1.76 -12.73
C GLU A 14 -4.16 -2.80 -13.38
N GLY A 15 -4.53 -4.06 -13.23
CA GLY A 15 -3.83 -5.17 -13.87
C GLY A 15 -4.53 -5.59 -15.16
N GLU A 16 -3.94 -6.53 -15.89
CA GLU A 16 -4.50 -7.03 -17.14
C GLU A 16 -5.82 -7.77 -16.93
N LYS A 17 -5.93 -8.53 -15.86
CA LYS A 17 -7.07 -9.38 -15.58
C LYS A 17 -7.86 -8.97 -14.34
N TYR A 18 -7.24 -8.25 -13.43
CA TYR A 18 -7.84 -7.84 -12.16
C TYR A 18 -7.64 -6.36 -11.90
N GLU A 19 -8.67 -5.73 -11.36
CA GLU A 19 -8.61 -4.34 -10.89
C GLU A 19 -9.30 -4.24 -9.54
N CYS A 20 -8.82 -3.37 -8.69
CA CYS A 20 -9.45 -3.11 -7.40
C CYS A 20 -8.99 -1.78 -6.81
N ASP A 21 -9.79 -1.26 -5.88
CA ASP A 21 -9.40 -0.13 -5.06
C ASP A 21 -8.57 -0.67 -3.90
N VAL A 22 -7.41 -0.09 -3.65
CA VAL A 22 -6.48 -0.52 -2.62
C VAL A 22 -6.33 0.57 -1.57
N HIS A 23 -6.45 0.17 -0.32
CA HIS A 23 -6.13 1.00 0.82
C HIS A 23 -4.93 0.37 1.53
N SER A 24 -3.82 1.08 1.59
CA SER A 24 -2.57 0.60 2.18
C SER A 24 -2.31 1.22 3.54
N TYR A 25 -1.79 0.41 4.46
CA TYR A 25 -1.43 0.84 5.81
C TYR A 25 0.02 0.48 6.07
N GLY A 26 0.77 1.46 6.54
CA GLY A 26 2.18 1.25 6.80
C GLY A 26 2.70 2.10 7.93
N THR A 27 4.00 2.01 8.15
CA THR A 27 4.72 2.80 9.14
C THR A 27 5.88 3.54 8.49
N LEU A 28 6.10 4.76 8.95
CA LEU A 28 7.24 5.58 8.55
C LEU A 28 8.10 5.81 9.80
N GLU A 29 9.34 5.42 9.71
CA GLU A 29 10.33 5.67 10.76
C GLU A 29 11.29 6.75 10.30
N VAL A 30 11.35 7.85 11.03
CA VAL A 30 12.23 8.98 10.72
C VAL A 30 13.30 9.10 11.80
N CYS A 31 14.54 8.89 11.42
CA CYS A 31 15.67 8.96 12.32
C CYS A 31 16.51 10.21 12.05
N LYS A 32 16.67 11.04 13.09
CA LYS A 32 17.54 12.21 13.05
C LYS A 32 18.72 12.00 13.96
N ILE A 33 19.92 12.05 13.37
CA ILE A 33 21.18 11.99 14.10
C ILE A 33 21.87 13.35 13.91
N PRO A 34 22.28 14.03 15.01
CA PRO A 34 23.00 15.31 14.87
C PRO A 34 24.22 15.19 13.96
N GLY A 35 24.31 16.07 12.97
CA GLY A 35 25.41 16.09 12.02
C GLY A 35 25.30 15.11 10.87
N ALA A 36 24.20 14.35 10.78
CA ALA A 36 23.96 13.40 9.71
C ALA A 36 22.66 13.73 8.96
N PRO A 37 22.50 13.27 7.70
CA PRO A 37 21.23 13.41 6.99
C PRO A 37 20.12 12.63 7.69
N GLU A 38 18.90 13.14 7.58
CA GLU A 38 17.71 12.45 8.08
C GLU A 38 17.48 11.15 7.30
N GLU A 39 17.31 10.05 8.02
CA GLU A 39 17.01 8.74 7.41
C GLU A 39 15.55 8.39 7.62
N CYS A 40 14.92 7.89 6.55
CA CYS A 40 13.53 7.45 6.57
C CYS A 40 13.42 6.01 6.14
N ASP A 41 12.63 5.24 6.87
CA ASP A 41 12.33 3.83 6.56
C ASP A 41 10.82 3.68 6.48
N VAL A 42 10.36 2.96 5.47
CA VAL A 42 8.94 2.73 5.24
C VAL A 42 8.68 1.23 5.19
N ASP A 43 7.72 0.79 5.98
CA ASP A 43 7.27 -0.60 5.98
C ASP A 43 5.77 -0.67 5.70
N LEU A 44 5.38 -1.64 4.90
CA LEU A 44 3.98 -1.94 4.65
C LEU A 44 3.49 -2.93 5.70
N GLU A 45 2.40 -2.61 6.39
CA GLU A 45 1.79 -3.52 7.37
C GLU A 45 0.78 -4.45 6.71
N TYR A 46 -0.18 -3.87 5.99
CA TYR A 46 -1.19 -4.64 5.26
C TYR A 46 -1.91 -3.76 4.24
N VAL A 47 -2.69 -4.40 3.37
CA VAL A 47 -3.56 -3.74 2.41
C VAL A 47 -4.98 -4.26 2.56
N GLU A 48 -5.95 -3.40 2.25
CA GLU A 48 -7.34 -3.78 2.09
C GLU A 48 -7.73 -3.53 0.65
N THR A 49 -8.48 -4.44 0.07
CA THR A 49 -8.95 -4.32 -1.32
C THR A 49 -10.45 -4.26 -1.36
N GLU A 50 -10.98 -3.37 -2.19
CA GLU A 50 -12.42 -3.16 -2.37
C GLU A 50 -12.74 -3.04 -3.85
N ASN A 51 -14.00 -3.25 -4.19
CA ASN A 51 -14.48 -3.10 -5.56
C ASN A 51 -13.63 -3.89 -6.56
N CYS A 52 -13.33 -5.16 -6.21
CA CYS A 52 -12.52 -6.02 -7.05
C CYS A 52 -13.32 -6.50 -8.25
N ILE A 53 -12.69 -6.45 -9.42
CA ILE A 53 -13.26 -6.92 -10.68
C ILE A 53 -12.27 -7.81 -11.40
N GLU A 54 -12.80 -8.77 -12.15
CA GLU A 54 -12.02 -9.68 -12.96
C GLU A 54 -12.49 -9.59 -14.42
N TRP A 55 -11.56 -9.58 -15.35
CA TRP A 55 -11.88 -9.63 -16.78
C TRP A 55 -12.32 -11.03 -17.16
N ASP A 56 -13.49 -11.13 -17.79
CA ASP A 56 -14.02 -12.36 -18.33
C ASP A 56 -13.85 -12.35 -19.84
N GLU A 57 -12.99 -13.23 -20.35
CA GLU A 57 -12.70 -13.31 -21.79
C GLU A 57 -13.88 -13.82 -22.61
N GLU A 58 -14.73 -14.66 -22.04
CA GLU A 58 -15.90 -15.19 -22.74
C GLU A 58 -16.97 -14.12 -22.94
N LEU A 59 -17.17 -13.28 -21.91
CA LEU A 59 -18.14 -12.19 -21.97
C LEU A 59 -17.56 -10.89 -22.51
N GLU A 60 -16.24 -10.82 -22.64
CA GLU A 60 -15.49 -9.59 -23.01
C GLU A 60 -15.90 -8.41 -22.13
N ASP A 61 -16.02 -8.64 -20.83
CA ASP A 61 -16.45 -7.64 -19.87
C ASP A 61 -15.87 -7.92 -18.49
N TRP A 62 -15.89 -6.91 -17.62
CA TRP A 62 -15.48 -7.04 -16.24
C TRP A 62 -16.65 -7.50 -15.40
N HIS A 63 -16.40 -8.41 -14.46
CA HIS A 63 -17.40 -8.82 -13.49
C HIS A 63 -16.85 -8.69 -12.07
N ARG A 64 -17.75 -8.45 -11.13
CA ARG A 64 -17.41 -8.24 -9.74
C ARG A 64 -17.02 -9.55 -9.07
N ILE A 65 -15.94 -9.49 -8.26
CA ILE A 65 -15.48 -10.61 -7.45
C ILE A 65 -15.26 -10.15 -6.00
N GLU A 66 -15.11 -11.11 -5.10
CA GLU A 66 -14.75 -10.81 -3.72
C GLU A 66 -13.23 -10.68 -3.59
N ALA A 67 -12.78 -9.94 -2.56
CA ALA A 67 -11.35 -9.76 -2.32
C ALA A 67 -10.63 -11.10 -2.12
N CYS A 68 -11.28 -12.07 -1.49
CA CYS A 68 -10.72 -13.41 -1.26
C CYS A 68 -10.57 -14.24 -2.55
N ASP A 69 -11.18 -13.80 -3.66
CA ASP A 69 -11.06 -14.45 -4.96
C ASP A 69 -9.83 -14.02 -5.76
N LEU A 70 -9.09 -13.02 -5.25
CA LEU A 70 -7.86 -12.57 -5.90
C LEU A 70 -6.78 -13.65 -5.76
N PRO A 71 -6.11 -14.03 -6.86
CA PRO A 71 -4.98 -14.96 -6.79
C PRO A 71 -3.83 -14.41 -5.95
N GLU A 72 -3.09 -15.31 -5.31
CA GLU A 72 -1.99 -14.94 -4.44
C GLU A 72 -0.91 -14.08 -5.15
N ASP A 73 -0.59 -14.42 -6.40
CA ASP A 73 0.37 -13.65 -7.20
C ASP A 73 -0.11 -12.22 -7.47
N VAL A 74 -1.41 -12.03 -7.63
CA VAL A 74 -2.01 -10.70 -7.81
C VAL A 74 -1.94 -9.92 -6.51
N VAL A 75 -2.23 -10.56 -5.37
CA VAL A 75 -2.12 -9.94 -4.05
C VAL A 75 -0.68 -9.49 -3.80
N GLU A 76 0.30 -10.31 -4.14
CA GLU A 76 1.72 -9.95 -4.01
C GLU A 76 2.08 -8.72 -4.85
N LYS A 77 1.55 -8.62 -6.07
CA LYS A 77 1.77 -7.45 -6.92
C LYS A 77 1.15 -6.19 -6.33
N ILE A 78 -0.06 -6.32 -5.76
CA ILE A 78 -0.75 -5.21 -5.10
C ILE A 78 0.07 -4.73 -3.89
N GLU A 79 0.55 -5.65 -3.07
CA GLU A 79 1.37 -5.31 -1.91
C GLU A 79 2.69 -4.65 -2.33
N GLY A 80 3.32 -5.14 -3.38
CA GLY A 80 4.55 -4.55 -3.94
C GLY A 80 4.33 -3.12 -4.43
N GLU A 81 3.24 -2.87 -5.13
CA GLU A 81 2.88 -1.52 -5.59
C GLU A 81 2.55 -0.60 -4.42
N ALA A 82 1.83 -1.12 -3.42
CA ALA A 82 1.49 -0.37 -2.22
C ALA A 82 2.75 0.09 -1.48
N LEU A 83 3.70 -0.81 -1.29
CA LEU A 83 4.98 -0.49 -0.63
C LEU A 83 5.76 0.56 -1.42
N GLU A 84 5.84 0.41 -2.73
CA GLU A 84 6.54 1.36 -3.59
C GLU A 84 5.92 2.75 -3.50
N ARG A 85 4.59 2.84 -3.54
CA ARG A 85 3.89 4.12 -3.41
C ARG A 85 4.13 4.78 -2.05
N LEU A 86 4.13 4.01 -0.98
CA LEU A 86 4.42 4.54 0.35
C LEU A 86 5.87 5.05 0.44
N ARG A 87 6.81 4.34 -0.19
CA ARG A 87 8.23 4.74 -0.21
C ARG A 87 8.48 6.05 -0.93
N VAL A 88 7.72 6.33 -1.98
CA VAL A 88 7.85 7.60 -2.73
C VAL A 88 7.01 8.73 -2.14
N GLY A 89 6.35 8.51 -1.01
CA GLY A 89 5.58 9.54 -0.33
C GLY A 89 4.14 9.69 -0.81
N ASP A 90 3.62 8.72 -1.55
CA ASP A 90 2.24 8.73 -2.03
C ASP A 90 1.28 8.19 -0.95
N TYR A 91 1.09 9.00 0.09
CA TYR A 91 0.17 8.70 1.18
C TYR A 91 -0.50 9.99 1.67
N LYS A 92 -1.70 9.87 2.20
CA LYS A 92 -2.55 11.01 2.57
C LYS A 92 -2.53 11.36 4.04
N GLU A 93 -2.35 10.37 4.90
CA GLU A 93 -2.42 10.59 6.33
C GLU A 93 -1.11 10.18 7.01
N VAL A 94 -0.64 11.05 7.87
CA VAL A 94 0.55 10.83 8.69
C VAL A 94 0.18 11.11 10.14
N CYS A 95 0.26 10.10 10.98
CA CYS A 95 -0.06 10.23 12.39
C CYS A 95 1.12 9.77 13.24
N LEU A 96 1.62 10.62 14.11
CA LEU A 96 2.69 10.26 15.03
C LEU A 96 2.18 9.24 16.05
N ILE A 97 2.79 8.05 16.08
CA ILE A 97 2.40 6.97 16.99
C ILE A 97 3.43 6.69 18.08
N GLY A 98 4.63 7.21 17.98
CA GLY A 98 5.63 7.01 19.01
C GLY A 98 6.96 7.66 18.70
N THR A 99 7.83 7.66 19.72
CA THR A 99 9.18 8.19 19.62
C THR A 99 10.12 7.21 20.29
N LYS A 100 11.24 6.91 19.64
CA LYS A 100 12.33 6.09 20.21
C LYS A 100 13.58 6.94 20.33
N GLU A 101 14.31 6.72 21.39
CA GLU A 101 15.62 7.33 21.56
C GLU A 101 16.75 6.36 21.25
#